data_a58e4c4974b9ec9025721c7afadb4fe8
#
_entry.id   a58e4c4974b9ec9025721c7afadb4fe8
#
_cell.length_a   1.000
_cell.length_b   1.000
_cell.length_c   1.000
_cell.angle_alpha   90.00
_cell.angle_beta   90.00
_cell.angle_gamma   90.00
#
_symmetry.space_group_name_H-M   'P 1'
#
loop_
_entity.id
_entity.type
_entity.pdbx_description
1 polymer ?
#
loop_
_entity_poly.entity_id
_entity_poly.type
_entity_poly.pdbx_seq_one_letter_code
_entity_poly.pdbx_strand_id
1 'polypeptide(L)'
;MNTSTEIHHTAIVDEGAKIGKNCKIWHWSHICSEATIGNFCSFGQNVYIGNNVKIGNHVKIQNNVSVYDNVVLEDDVFCGPSMVFTNVYNPRSRINRKHEFRYTIVRKGATLGANSTIVCGIEIGENAFIGAGALINKNVKPF
;
A
#
# COMPACT_ATOMS: atom_id res chain seq x y z
N MET A 1 -13.36 21.25 -12.60
CA MET A 1 -12.81 21.02 -11.27
C MET A 1 -11.36 20.62 -11.34
N ASN A 2 -10.50 21.46 -10.84
CA ASN A 2 -9.09 21.16 -10.83
C ASN A 2 -8.75 20.32 -9.61
N THR A 3 -8.31 19.09 -9.82
CA THR A 3 -7.96 18.20 -8.72
C THR A 3 -6.52 18.35 -8.29
N SER A 4 -5.69 18.98 -9.09
CA SER A 4 -4.23 19.09 -8.85
C SER A 4 -3.53 17.73 -8.68
N THR A 5 -4.18 16.63 -8.98
CA THR A 5 -3.54 15.32 -8.96
C THR A 5 -2.66 15.18 -10.20
N GLU A 6 -1.40 14.85 -9.97
CA GLU A 6 -0.41 14.68 -11.02
C GLU A 6 -0.09 13.20 -11.20
N ILE A 7 -0.28 12.71 -12.40
CA ILE A 7 0.02 11.34 -12.76
C ILE A 7 1.05 11.37 -13.87
N HIS A 8 2.23 10.83 -13.61
CA HIS A 8 3.28 10.80 -14.62
C HIS A 8 2.82 9.96 -15.83
N HIS A 9 3.19 10.38 -17.03
CA HIS A 9 2.70 9.72 -18.24
C HIS A 9 3.11 8.25 -18.36
N THR A 10 4.14 7.81 -17.65
CA THR A 10 4.53 6.40 -17.63
C THR A 10 3.71 5.56 -16.65
N ALA A 11 2.97 6.19 -15.74
CA ALA A 11 2.13 5.47 -14.80
C ALA A 11 0.87 4.97 -15.49
N ILE A 12 0.40 3.81 -15.08
CA ILE A 12 -0.82 3.20 -15.60
C ILE A 12 -1.87 3.22 -14.51
N VAL A 13 -2.99 3.88 -14.78
CA VAL A 13 -4.13 3.88 -13.88
C VAL A 13 -5.26 3.19 -14.62
N ASP A 14 -5.67 2.03 -14.15
CA ASP A 14 -6.74 1.26 -14.80
C ASP A 14 -8.07 1.99 -14.64
N GLU A 15 -8.92 1.84 -15.65
CA GLU A 15 -10.26 2.44 -15.59
C GLU A 15 -11.02 1.88 -14.39
N GLY A 16 -11.65 2.74 -13.63
CA GLY A 16 -12.39 2.38 -12.42
C GLY A 16 -11.66 2.72 -11.12
N ALA A 17 -10.35 2.90 -11.16
CA ALA A 17 -9.60 3.33 -9.98
C ALA A 17 -10.09 4.70 -9.50
N LYS A 18 -10.21 4.86 -8.19
CA LYS A 18 -10.66 6.12 -7.59
C LYS A 18 -9.48 6.77 -6.90
N ILE A 19 -9.08 7.93 -7.37
CA ILE A 19 -7.95 8.69 -6.84
C ILE A 19 -8.45 10.07 -6.42
N GLY A 20 -8.14 10.45 -5.19
CA GLY A 20 -8.55 11.73 -4.66
C GLY A 20 -7.79 12.92 -5.25
N LYS A 21 -7.86 14.05 -4.55
CA LYS A 21 -7.28 15.33 -5.00
C LYS A 21 -5.85 15.46 -4.49
N ASN A 22 -5.05 16.25 -5.21
CA ASN A 22 -3.71 16.65 -4.79
C ASN A 22 -2.78 15.47 -4.52
N CYS A 23 -2.94 14.40 -5.28
CA CYS A 23 -2.05 13.25 -5.22
C CYS A 23 -0.94 13.40 -6.25
N LYS A 24 0.18 12.70 -6.02
CA LYS A 24 1.30 12.62 -6.95
C LYS A 24 1.64 11.17 -7.19
N ILE A 25 1.59 10.74 -8.44
CA ILE A 25 1.90 9.36 -8.84
C ILE A 25 3.04 9.42 -9.83
N TRP A 26 4.18 8.85 -9.44
CA TRP A 26 5.40 8.97 -10.20
C TRP A 26 5.58 7.85 -11.24
N HIS A 27 6.78 7.75 -11.78
CA HIS A 27 7.12 6.92 -12.93
C HIS A 27 6.81 5.44 -12.68
N TRP A 28 6.27 4.79 -13.71
CA TRP A 28 6.12 3.34 -13.79
C TRP A 28 5.23 2.72 -12.71
N SER A 29 4.40 3.50 -12.07
CA SER A 29 3.45 2.99 -11.09
C SER A 29 2.22 2.43 -11.79
N HIS A 30 1.58 1.43 -11.17
CA HIS A 30 0.38 0.81 -11.69
C HIS A 30 -0.69 0.75 -10.61
N ILE A 31 -1.84 1.32 -10.90
CA ILE A 31 -2.97 1.33 -9.96
C ILE A 31 -4.11 0.57 -10.60
N CYS A 32 -4.54 -0.51 -9.95
CA CYS A 32 -5.60 -1.38 -10.45
C CYS A 32 -6.98 -0.75 -10.32
N SER A 33 -7.92 -1.28 -11.10
CA SER A 33 -9.25 -0.69 -11.28
C SER A 33 -10.09 -0.61 -10.02
N GLU A 34 -9.86 -1.50 -9.04
CA GLU A 34 -10.66 -1.53 -7.81
C GLU A 34 -9.95 -0.88 -6.62
N ALA A 35 -8.90 -0.12 -6.88
CA ALA A 35 -8.22 0.63 -5.83
C ALA A 35 -8.97 1.91 -5.50
N THR A 36 -8.98 2.28 -4.23
CA THR A 36 -9.55 3.54 -3.73
C THR A 36 -8.47 4.28 -2.95
N ILE A 37 -8.16 5.49 -3.38
CA ILE A 37 -7.08 6.30 -2.83
C ILE A 37 -7.63 7.65 -2.42
N GLY A 38 -7.33 8.07 -1.20
CA GLY A 38 -7.78 9.35 -0.67
C GLY A 38 -7.03 10.55 -1.25
N ASN A 39 -7.07 11.65 -0.51
CA ASN A 39 -6.48 12.92 -0.95
C ASN A 39 -5.05 13.08 -0.43
N PHE A 40 -4.25 13.89 -1.12
CA PHE A 40 -2.91 14.27 -0.70
C PHE A 40 -1.95 13.10 -0.55
N CYS A 41 -2.14 12.04 -1.33
CA CYS A 41 -1.25 10.89 -1.31
C CYS A 41 -0.09 11.09 -2.28
N SER A 42 1.04 10.44 -1.99
CA SER A 42 2.21 10.52 -2.85
C SER A 42 2.80 9.12 -3.02
N PHE A 43 2.91 8.67 -4.27
CA PHE A 43 3.48 7.37 -4.59
C PHE A 43 4.75 7.59 -5.40
N GLY A 44 5.83 6.96 -4.94
CA GLY A 44 7.12 7.02 -5.64
C GLY A 44 7.12 6.18 -6.91
N GLN A 45 8.31 5.90 -7.41
CA GLN A 45 8.47 5.13 -8.64
C GLN A 45 8.19 3.64 -8.41
N ASN A 46 7.60 3.02 -9.42
CA ASN A 46 7.38 1.57 -9.43
C ASN A 46 6.56 1.09 -8.22
N VAL A 47 5.46 1.80 -7.95
CA VAL A 47 4.52 1.41 -6.91
C VAL A 47 3.36 0.68 -7.56
N TYR A 48 2.99 -0.47 -7.00
CA TYR A 48 1.83 -1.24 -7.45
C TYR A 48 0.73 -1.17 -6.40
N ILE A 49 -0.47 -0.80 -6.82
CA ILE A 49 -1.65 -0.78 -5.95
C ILE A 49 -2.66 -1.76 -6.54
N GLY A 50 -2.91 -2.84 -5.79
CA GLY A 50 -3.78 -3.92 -6.23
C GLY A 50 -5.26 -3.61 -6.11
N ASN A 51 -6.08 -4.59 -6.48
CA ASN A 51 -7.52 -4.50 -6.38
C ASN A 51 -7.98 -4.58 -4.94
N ASN A 52 -9.10 -3.94 -4.63
CA ASN A 52 -9.66 -3.92 -3.29
C ASN A 52 -8.67 -3.40 -2.24
N VAL A 53 -7.77 -2.53 -2.65
CA VAL A 53 -6.89 -1.78 -1.75
C VAL A 53 -7.58 -0.48 -1.40
N LYS A 54 -7.55 -0.13 -0.11
CA LYS A 54 -8.11 1.13 0.38
C LYS A 54 -7.02 1.93 1.05
N ILE A 55 -6.80 3.13 0.54
CA ILE A 55 -5.75 4.04 1.03
C ILE A 55 -6.42 5.34 1.46
N GLY A 56 -6.16 5.75 2.70
CA GLY A 56 -6.71 6.97 3.26
C GLY A 56 -6.03 8.22 2.72
N ASN A 57 -6.08 9.30 3.50
CA ASN A 57 -5.51 10.59 3.12
C ASN A 57 -4.07 10.73 3.61
N HIS A 58 -3.27 11.54 2.92
CA HIS A 58 -1.89 11.86 3.33
C HIS A 58 -0.99 10.63 3.46
N VAL A 59 -1.25 9.58 2.68
CA VAL A 59 -0.41 8.38 2.68
C VAL A 59 0.76 8.59 1.74
N LYS A 60 1.95 8.22 2.20
CA LYS A 60 3.16 8.27 1.38
C LYS A 60 3.70 6.87 1.19
N ILE A 61 3.86 6.47 -0.06
CA ILE A 61 4.42 5.17 -0.42
C ILE A 61 5.66 5.44 -1.26
N GLN A 62 6.80 4.99 -0.76
CA GLN A 62 8.08 5.23 -1.39
C GLN A 62 8.31 4.24 -2.54
N ASN A 63 9.48 4.35 -3.20
CA ASN A 63 9.76 3.57 -4.40
C ASN A 63 9.74 2.06 -4.16
N ASN A 64 9.33 1.33 -5.18
CA ASN A 64 9.44 -0.13 -5.23
C ASN A 64 8.60 -0.85 -4.16
N VAL A 65 7.41 -0.37 -3.94
CA VAL A 65 6.47 -0.99 -2.99
C VAL A 65 5.26 -1.52 -3.76
N SER A 66 4.91 -2.78 -3.49
CA SER A 66 3.68 -3.37 -4.00
C SER A 66 2.68 -3.49 -2.85
N VAL A 67 1.54 -2.84 -3.00
CA VAL A 67 0.43 -2.93 -2.06
C VAL A 67 -0.57 -3.89 -2.68
N TYR A 68 -0.55 -5.13 -2.21
CA TYR A 68 -1.36 -6.18 -2.78
C TYR A 68 -2.83 -6.10 -2.37
N ASP A 69 -3.64 -6.89 -3.04
CA ASP A 69 -5.07 -6.93 -2.82
C ASP A 69 -5.42 -7.08 -1.34
N ASN A 70 -6.48 -6.42 -0.92
CA ASN A 70 -7.01 -6.48 0.44
C ASN A 70 -6.15 -5.82 1.52
N VAL A 71 -5.16 -5.02 1.14
CA VAL A 71 -4.43 -4.19 2.11
C VAL A 71 -5.19 -2.90 2.33
N VAL A 72 -5.30 -2.50 3.59
CA VAL A 72 -5.90 -1.22 3.99
C VAL A 72 -4.81 -0.37 4.65
N LEU A 73 -4.58 0.82 4.11
CA LEU A 73 -3.69 1.81 4.69
C LEU A 73 -4.54 3.00 5.14
N GLU A 74 -4.63 3.24 6.44
CA GLU A 74 -5.38 4.37 6.96
C GLU A 74 -4.63 5.69 6.76
N ASP A 75 -5.21 6.78 7.21
CA ASP A 75 -4.63 8.11 7.01
C ASP A 75 -3.21 8.20 7.59
N ASP A 76 -2.38 9.00 6.96
CA ASP A 76 -1.04 9.34 7.45
C ASP A 76 -0.06 8.17 7.56
N VAL A 77 -0.34 7.05 6.89
CA VAL A 77 0.58 5.91 6.87
C VAL A 77 1.76 6.22 5.96
N PHE A 78 2.94 5.83 6.40
CA PHE A 78 4.17 5.92 5.60
C PHE A 78 4.70 4.53 5.30
N CYS A 79 4.89 4.23 4.01
CA CYS A 79 5.53 3.00 3.56
C CYS A 79 6.92 3.30 3.04
N GLY A 80 7.94 2.83 3.73
CA GLY A 80 9.35 3.06 3.36
C GLY A 80 9.72 2.34 2.07
N PRO A 81 10.82 2.78 1.44
CA PRO A 81 11.22 2.21 0.14
C PRO A 81 11.50 0.71 0.26
N SER A 82 11.04 -0.01 -0.73
CA SER A 82 11.25 -1.46 -0.85
C SER A 82 10.72 -2.28 0.32
N MET A 83 9.80 -1.73 1.12
CA MET A 83 9.12 -2.57 2.10
C MET A 83 8.18 -3.53 1.37
N VAL A 84 7.83 -4.63 2.01
CA VAL A 84 7.11 -5.74 1.38
C VAL A 84 5.83 -6.08 2.14
N PHE A 85 4.71 -6.14 1.43
CA PHE A 85 3.52 -6.82 1.91
C PHE A 85 3.44 -8.20 1.26
N THR A 86 3.02 -9.22 2.02
CA THR A 86 2.65 -10.49 1.41
C THR A 86 1.11 -10.56 1.31
N ASN A 87 0.58 -11.57 0.63
CA ASN A 87 -0.86 -11.69 0.44
C ASN A 87 -1.40 -13.09 0.73
N VAL A 88 -0.53 -14.08 0.78
CA VAL A 88 -0.87 -15.47 1.07
C VAL A 88 0.18 -16.04 2.02
N TYR A 89 -0.26 -16.79 3.03
CA TYR A 89 0.66 -17.37 4.00
C TYR A 89 1.59 -18.42 3.40
N ASN A 90 1.04 -19.30 2.57
CA ASN A 90 1.77 -20.46 2.07
C ASN A 90 1.72 -20.50 0.54
N PRO A 91 2.41 -19.60 -0.14
CA PRO A 91 2.37 -19.59 -1.60
C PRO A 91 3.07 -20.82 -2.17
N ARG A 92 2.51 -21.33 -3.25
CA ARG A 92 3.10 -22.42 -4.04
C ARG A 92 2.84 -22.12 -5.50
N SER A 93 3.88 -22.14 -6.32
CA SER A 93 3.76 -21.69 -7.71
C SER A 93 2.73 -22.49 -8.52
N ARG A 94 2.59 -23.76 -8.24
CA ARG A 94 1.66 -24.62 -8.99
C ARG A 94 0.25 -24.70 -8.40
N ILE A 95 0.02 -24.01 -7.28
CA ILE A 95 -1.28 -24.00 -6.60
C ILE A 95 -1.81 -22.58 -6.58
N ASN A 96 -2.97 -22.38 -7.19
CA ASN A 96 -3.62 -21.07 -7.17
C ASN A 96 -4.26 -20.87 -5.80
N ARG A 97 -3.80 -19.86 -5.06
CA ARG A 97 -4.33 -19.52 -3.75
C ARG A 97 -4.90 -18.09 -3.70
N LYS A 98 -5.33 -17.55 -4.83
CA LYS A 98 -5.90 -16.19 -4.90
C LYS A 98 -7.10 -16.03 -3.97
N HIS A 99 -7.86 -17.08 -3.74
CA HIS A 99 -8.98 -17.07 -2.81
C HIS A 99 -8.55 -17.03 -1.34
N GLU A 100 -7.26 -17.16 -1.06
CA GLU A 100 -6.70 -17.13 0.29
C GLU A 100 -6.00 -15.80 0.60
N PHE A 101 -6.20 -14.77 -0.21
CA PHE A 101 -5.67 -13.43 0.06
C PHE A 101 -6.22 -12.95 1.41
N ARG A 102 -5.34 -12.53 2.30
CA ARG A 102 -5.70 -12.08 3.63
C ARG A 102 -5.70 -10.57 3.71
N TYR A 103 -6.59 -10.04 4.53
CA TYR A 103 -6.60 -8.62 4.83
C TYR A 103 -5.41 -8.26 5.70
N THR A 104 -4.78 -7.15 5.40
CA THR A 104 -3.74 -6.55 6.23
C THR A 104 -4.14 -5.11 6.46
N ILE A 105 -4.18 -4.69 7.71
CA ILE A 105 -4.66 -3.35 8.06
C ILE A 105 -3.53 -2.59 8.74
N VAL A 106 -3.16 -1.44 8.18
CA VAL A 106 -2.18 -0.53 8.75
C VAL A 106 -2.94 0.70 9.25
N ARG A 107 -2.94 0.88 10.56
CA ARG A 107 -3.73 1.93 11.18
C ARG A 107 -3.08 3.29 11.03
N LYS A 108 -3.87 4.31 11.30
CA LYS A 108 -3.51 5.71 11.12
C LYS A 108 -2.14 6.05 11.71
N GLY A 109 -1.34 6.76 10.94
CA GLY A 109 -0.07 7.30 11.40
C GLY A 109 1.07 6.31 11.53
N ALA A 110 0.86 5.03 11.22
CA ALA A 110 1.92 4.04 11.33
C ALA A 110 2.99 4.25 10.26
N THR A 111 4.23 3.94 10.62
CA THR A 111 5.38 3.98 9.72
C THR A 111 5.91 2.58 9.52
N LEU A 112 6.05 2.18 8.25
CA LEU A 112 6.65 0.90 7.88
C LEU A 112 8.03 1.20 7.30
N GLY A 113 9.08 0.82 8.04
CA GLY A 113 10.45 1.16 7.66
C GLY A 113 10.90 0.52 6.35
N ALA A 114 11.97 1.07 5.79
CA ALA A 114 12.56 0.58 4.54
C ALA A 114 12.91 -0.92 4.67
N ASN A 115 12.65 -1.68 3.62
CA ASN A 115 12.93 -3.12 3.57
C ASN A 115 12.28 -3.94 4.68
N SER A 116 11.27 -3.40 5.37
CA SER A 116 10.51 -4.21 6.32
C SER A 116 9.58 -5.15 5.55
N THR A 117 9.24 -6.28 6.17
CA THR A 117 8.32 -7.25 5.59
C THR A 117 7.12 -7.42 6.50
N ILE A 118 5.94 -7.18 5.97
CA ILE A 118 4.69 -7.32 6.72
C ILE A 118 3.97 -8.54 6.17
N VAL A 119 3.92 -9.59 6.98
CA VAL A 119 3.20 -10.81 6.61
C VAL A 119 1.70 -10.55 6.67
N CYS A 120 0.98 -11.07 5.70
CA CYS A 120 -0.45 -10.79 5.54
C CYS A 120 -1.30 -11.30 6.72
N GLY A 121 -2.47 -10.71 6.87
CA GLY A 121 -3.45 -11.15 7.87
C GLY A 121 -3.22 -10.56 9.24
N ILE A 122 -2.48 -9.48 9.34
CA ILE A 122 -2.18 -8.84 10.63
C ILE A 122 -2.64 -7.38 10.63
N GLU A 123 -2.64 -6.81 11.81
CA GLU A 123 -2.95 -5.39 12.01
C GLU A 123 -1.73 -4.71 12.62
N ILE A 124 -1.33 -3.60 12.00
CA ILE A 124 -0.30 -2.70 12.55
C ILE A 124 -1.05 -1.56 13.24
N GLY A 125 -0.80 -1.41 14.53
CA GLY A 125 -1.55 -0.46 15.35
C GLY A 125 -1.29 1.01 15.03
N GLU A 126 -2.17 1.86 15.49
CA GLU A 126 -2.10 3.30 15.26
C GLU A 126 -0.78 3.87 15.76
N ASN A 127 -0.12 4.68 14.92
CA ASN A 127 1.16 5.32 15.21
C ASN A 127 2.31 4.36 15.54
N ALA A 128 2.18 3.08 15.24
CA ALA A 128 3.29 2.15 15.41
C ALA A 128 4.45 2.49 14.48
N PHE A 129 5.66 2.26 14.92
CA PHE A 129 6.85 2.51 14.13
C PHE A 129 7.60 1.20 13.91
N ILE A 130 7.59 0.74 12.67
CA ILE A 130 8.28 -0.50 12.28
C ILE A 130 9.65 -0.11 11.77
N GLY A 131 10.70 -0.63 12.42
CA GLY A 131 12.07 -0.33 12.02
C GLY A 131 12.43 -0.91 10.67
N ALA A 132 13.43 -0.30 10.03
CA ALA A 132 13.94 -0.77 8.75
C ALA A 132 14.39 -2.23 8.86
N GLY A 133 14.07 -3.04 7.87
CA GLY A 133 14.48 -4.44 7.80
C GLY A 133 13.73 -5.39 8.73
N ALA A 134 12.76 -4.91 9.49
CA ALA A 134 12.03 -5.76 10.43
C ALA A 134 11.12 -6.74 9.70
N LEU A 135 10.99 -7.93 10.27
CA LEU A 135 10.00 -8.92 9.84
C LEU A 135 8.85 -8.93 10.84
N ILE A 136 7.65 -8.61 10.37
CA ILE A 136 6.46 -8.52 11.21
C ILE A 136 5.48 -9.61 10.78
N ASN A 137 5.23 -10.57 11.66
CA ASN A 137 4.30 -11.67 11.41
C ASN A 137 3.23 -11.80 12.48
N LYS A 138 3.08 -10.80 13.34
CA LYS A 138 2.06 -10.73 14.38
C LYS A 138 1.53 -9.31 14.46
N ASN A 139 0.34 -9.16 15.02
CA ASN A 139 -0.22 -7.84 15.25
C ASN A 139 0.74 -6.98 16.08
N VAL A 140 0.80 -5.71 15.74
CA VAL A 140 1.60 -4.71 16.45
C VAL A 140 0.67 -3.76 17.16
N LYS A 141 0.89 -3.57 18.45
CA LYS A 141 0.09 -2.66 19.26
C LYS A 141 0.32 -1.21 18.84
N PRO A 142 -0.65 -0.30 19.12
CA PRO A 142 -0.47 1.14 18.89
C PRO A 142 0.77 1.66 19.63
N PHE A 143 1.41 2.63 19.01
CA PHE A 143 2.60 3.31 19.51
C PHE A 143 3.77 2.33 19.71
#